data_0b93e0e77a5bf5a32dc751a99a9971c6
#
_entry.id   0b93e0e77a5bf5a32dc751a99a9971c6
#
_cell.length_a   1.000
_cell.length_b   1.000
_cell.length_c   1.000
_cell.angle_alpha   90.00
_cell.angle_beta   90.00
_cell.angle_gamma   90.00
#
_symmetry.space_group_name_H-M   'P 1'
#
loop_
_entity.id
_entity.type
_entity.pdbx_description
1 polymer ?
#
loop_
_entity_poly.entity_id
_entity_poly.type
_entity_poly.pdbx_seq_one_letter_code
_entity_poly.pdbx_strand_id
1 'polypeptide(L)'
;MKILYFWDAYCGWCYGFDKIFTKFYENHSDVEIEIISGGLFFGDNSKKIKEYGYFQEGNKKISEMYDIEFGEEYNKVLEEGEMVLNSVHPAIAMDVVKEFIPNSKLLDYAYDMQRKFFVEGKSLSDITTYLELCDKYEIDSSDFALKLTIAFKNANPIHQDFIRTLNLGIETYPTAVLEKDGEFFDLRGYATEPEDIEIHFNLITKRF
;
A
#
# COMPACT_ATOMS: atom_id res chain seq x y z
N MET A 1 -4.67 -15.68 14.79
CA MET A 1 -4.88 -15.31 13.36
C MET A 1 -4.19 -14.00 13.08
N LYS A 2 -3.61 -13.88 11.90
CA LYS A 2 -2.93 -12.65 11.45
C LYS A 2 -3.10 -12.51 9.93
N ILE A 3 -3.35 -11.30 9.47
CA ILE A 3 -3.38 -10.98 8.05
C ILE A 3 -1.98 -10.50 7.65
N LEU A 4 -1.41 -11.11 6.60
CA LEU A 4 -0.20 -10.63 5.93
C LEU A 4 -0.63 -9.97 4.63
N TYR A 5 -0.40 -8.67 4.52
CA TYR A 5 -0.79 -7.90 3.35
C TYR A 5 0.44 -7.39 2.61
N PHE A 6 0.70 -7.98 1.44
CA PHE A 6 1.79 -7.61 0.54
C PHE A 6 1.27 -6.62 -0.50
N TRP A 7 1.86 -5.44 -0.51
CA TRP A 7 1.40 -4.32 -1.32
C TRP A 7 2.55 -3.45 -1.80
N ASP A 8 2.27 -2.51 -2.68
CA ASP A 8 3.19 -1.45 -3.03
C ASP A 8 2.43 -0.12 -3.16
N ALA A 9 3.00 0.96 -2.64
CA ALA A 9 2.35 2.26 -2.59
C ALA A 9 2.05 2.86 -3.98
N TYR A 10 2.81 2.48 -4.99
CA TYR A 10 2.60 2.88 -6.38
C TYR A 10 1.85 1.84 -7.22
N CYS A 11 1.38 0.76 -6.60
CA CYS A 11 0.60 -0.27 -7.30
C CYS A 11 -0.87 0.15 -7.43
N GLY A 12 -1.32 0.45 -8.66
CA GLY A 12 -2.72 0.80 -8.90
C GLY A 12 -3.70 -0.30 -8.53
N TRP A 13 -3.33 -1.58 -8.72
CA TRP A 13 -4.16 -2.71 -8.28
C TRP A 13 -4.29 -2.79 -6.76
N CYS A 14 -3.25 -2.39 -6.01
CA CYS A 14 -3.33 -2.24 -4.56
C CYS A 14 -4.28 -1.11 -4.21
N TYR A 15 -4.16 0.05 -4.87
CA TYR A 15 -5.03 1.20 -4.64
C TYR A 15 -6.52 0.86 -4.85
N GLY A 16 -6.85 0.12 -5.91
CA GLY A 16 -8.21 -0.36 -6.13
C GLY A 16 -8.67 -1.35 -5.05
N PHE A 17 -7.84 -2.34 -4.73
CA PHE A 17 -8.17 -3.33 -3.72
C PHE A 17 -8.27 -2.74 -2.31
N ASP A 18 -7.44 -1.77 -1.96
CA ASP A 18 -7.45 -1.14 -0.63
C ASP A 18 -8.77 -0.42 -0.34
N LYS A 19 -9.49 0.09 -1.35
CA LYS A 19 -10.85 0.64 -1.20
C LYS A 19 -11.83 -0.37 -0.58
N ILE A 20 -11.74 -1.62 -1.00
CA ILE A 20 -12.64 -2.69 -0.50
C ILE A 20 -12.07 -3.37 0.74
N PHE A 21 -10.75 -3.47 0.82
CA PHE A 21 -10.07 -4.16 1.91
C PHE A 21 -10.14 -3.36 3.23
N THR A 22 -10.04 -2.03 3.18
CA THR A 22 -10.25 -1.18 4.36
C THR A 22 -11.66 -1.36 4.93
N LYS A 23 -12.70 -1.40 4.08
CA LYS A 23 -14.08 -1.63 4.50
C LYS A 23 -14.29 -3.00 5.15
N PHE A 24 -13.68 -4.04 4.59
CA PHE A 24 -13.67 -5.37 5.23
C PHE A 24 -12.98 -5.31 6.59
N TYR A 25 -11.80 -4.68 6.66
CA TYR A 25 -11.00 -4.64 7.88
C TYR A 25 -11.62 -3.79 9.00
N GLU A 26 -12.46 -2.80 8.70
CA GLU A 26 -13.25 -2.06 9.70
C GLU A 26 -14.04 -2.99 10.62
N ASN A 27 -14.57 -4.11 10.11
CA ASN A 27 -15.32 -5.12 10.86
C ASN A 27 -14.44 -6.20 11.51
N HIS A 28 -13.14 -6.22 11.20
CA HIS A 28 -12.15 -7.21 11.64
C HIS A 28 -10.88 -6.58 12.22
N SER A 29 -11.00 -5.36 12.78
CA SER A 29 -9.87 -4.62 13.34
C SER A 29 -9.23 -5.23 14.57
N ASP A 30 -9.86 -6.26 15.15
CA ASP A 30 -9.33 -7.14 16.19
C ASP A 30 -8.35 -8.22 15.65
N VAL A 31 -8.36 -8.48 14.34
CA VAL A 31 -7.39 -9.35 13.69
C VAL A 31 -6.11 -8.57 13.44
N GLU A 32 -4.99 -9.09 13.93
CA GLU A 32 -3.68 -8.47 13.67
C GLU A 32 -3.43 -8.40 12.16
N ILE A 33 -2.97 -7.24 11.67
CA ILE A 33 -2.54 -7.05 10.28
C ILE A 33 -1.08 -6.64 10.23
N GLU A 34 -0.33 -7.22 9.32
CA GLU A 34 1.02 -6.80 8.98
C GLU A 34 1.06 -6.36 7.53
N ILE A 35 1.41 -5.09 7.30
CA ILE A 35 1.58 -4.52 5.96
C ILE A 35 3.05 -4.63 5.59
N ILE A 36 3.32 -5.32 4.47
CA ILE A 36 4.65 -5.68 3.98
C ILE A 36 4.83 -5.05 2.60
N SER A 37 5.82 -4.18 2.47
CA SER A 37 6.09 -3.48 1.21
C SER A 37 6.70 -4.42 0.18
N GLY A 38 6.17 -4.40 -1.05
CA GLY A 38 6.56 -5.32 -2.12
C GLY A 38 7.75 -4.87 -2.96
N GLY A 39 7.91 -3.56 -3.14
CA GLY A 39 9.02 -3.01 -3.91
C GLY A 39 8.89 -3.19 -5.41
N LEU A 40 7.83 -2.69 -6.02
CA LEU A 40 7.69 -2.71 -7.49
C LEU A 40 8.72 -1.83 -8.20
N PHE A 41 9.06 -0.68 -7.59
CA PHE A 41 9.89 0.36 -8.19
C PHE A 41 11.13 0.61 -7.33
N PHE A 42 12.14 -0.27 -7.39
CA PHE A 42 13.43 -0.07 -6.73
C PHE A 42 14.59 -0.52 -7.62
N GLY A 43 15.80 -0.08 -7.32
CA GLY A 43 17.00 -0.37 -8.12
C GLY A 43 16.82 0.06 -9.57
N ASP A 44 17.14 -0.80 -10.53
CA ASP A 44 17.01 -0.52 -11.97
C ASP A 44 15.56 -0.37 -12.43
N ASN A 45 14.60 -0.79 -11.60
CA ASN A 45 13.18 -0.59 -11.87
C ASN A 45 12.61 0.71 -11.30
N SER A 46 13.42 1.55 -10.66
CA SER A 46 13.04 2.91 -10.26
C SER A 46 13.33 3.88 -11.41
N LYS A 47 12.30 4.26 -12.17
CA LYS A 47 12.40 5.06 -13.41
C LYS A 47 11.33 6.14 -13.44
N LYS A 48 11.40 7.01 -14.44
CA LYS A 48 10.34 7.99 -14.70
C LYS A 48 9.05 7.29 -15.11
N ILE A 49 7.92 7.84 -14.63
CA ILE A 49 6.61 7.22 -14.84
C ILE A 49 6.27 6.99 -16.32
N LYS A 50 6.74 7.86 -17.23
CA LYS A 50 6.57 7.70 -18.68
C LYS A 50 7.25 6.47 -19.29
N GLU A 51 8.21 5.89 -18.59
CA GLU A 51 8.95 4.71 -19.07
C GLU A 51 8.16 3.41 -18.86
N TYR A 52 7.03 3.47 -18.13
CA TYR A 52 6.13 2.35 -17.89
C TYR A 52 4.86 2.49 -18.75
N GLY A 53 4.83 2.00 -19.93
CA GLY A 53 3.76 2.22 -20.91
C GLY A 53 2.37 1.63 -20.57
N TYR A 54 2.14 1.14 -19.35
CA TYR A 54 0.92 0.38 -18.98
C TYR A 54 -0.04 1.13 -18.03
N PHE A 55 0.33 2.30 -17.48
CA PHE A 55 -0.47 2.97 -16.45
C PHE A 55 -1.88 3.35 -16.94
N GLN A 56 -2.01 3.97 -18.10
CA GLN A 56 -3.31 4.44 -18.59
C GLN A 56 -4.31 3.29 -18.81
N GLU A 57 -3.86 2.20 -19.46
CA GLU A 57 -4.72 1.03 -19.67
C GLU A 57 -5.02 0.30 -18.36
N GLY A 58 -4.01 0.18 -17.49
CA GLY A 58 -4.16 -0.42 -16.16
C GLY A 58 -5.17 0.35 -15.30
N ASN A 59 -5.04 1.68 -15.23
CA ASN A 59 -5.92 2.53 -14.44
C ASN A 59 -7.39 2.41 -14.88
N LYS A 60 -7.66 2.34 -16.21
CA LYS A 60 -9.02 2.11 -16.72
C LYS A 60 -9.62 0.80 -16.21
N LYS A 61 -8.85 -0.30 -16.29
CA LYS A 61 -9.31 -1.61 -15.79
C LYS A 61 -9.56 -1.61 -14.29
N ILE A 62 -8.69 -0.93 -13.53
CA ILE A 62 -8.81 -0.81 -12.07
C ILE A 62 -10.05 0.00 -11.71
N SER A 63 -10.29 1.14 -12.40
CA SER A 63 -11.48 1.95 -12.22
C SER A 63 -12.76 1.16 -12.47
N GLU A 64 -12.80 0.41 -13.56
CA GLU A 64 -13.96 -0.43 -13.91
C GLU A 64 -14.19 -1.57 -12.89
N MET A 65 -13.11 -2.15 -12.35
CA MET A 65 -13.20 -3.29 -11.44
C MET A 65 -13.58 -2.90 -10.01
N TYR A 66 -13.01 -1.81 -9.49
CA TYR A 66 -13.18 -1.42 -8.10
C TYR A 66 -14.02 -0.15 -7.89
N ASP A 67 -14.61 0.38 -8.96
CA ASP A 67 -15.34 1.64 -8.94
C ASP A 67 -14.54 2.74 -8.22
N ILE A 68 -13.30 2.97 -8.67
CA ILE A 68 -12.35 3.92 -8.08
C ILE A 68 -11.92 4.94 -9.13
N GLU A 69 -11.67 6.17 -8.69
CA GLU A 69 -11.24 7.27 -9.57
C GLU A 69 -9.76 7.59 -9.36
N PHE A 70 -9.09 7.92 -10.46
CA PHE A 70 -7.76 8.52 -10.49
C PHE A 70 -7.92 10.02 -10.69
N GLY A 71 -7.27 10.82 -9.83
CA GLY A 71 -7.47 12.26 -9.79
C GLY A 71 -6.87 13.01 -10.98
N GLU A 72 -7.37 14.24 -11.22
CA GLU A 72 -6.86 15.10 -12.29
C GLU A 72 -5.38 15.45 -12.11
N GLU A 73 -4.94 15.70 -10.88
CA GLU A 73 -3.53 16.01 -10.61
C GLU A 73 -2.61 14.80 -10.89
N TYR A 74 -3.05 13.58 -10.58
CA TYR A 74 -2.33 12.38 -10.97
C TYR A 74 -2.28 12.21 -12.50
N ASN A 75 -3.38 12.50 -13.21
CA ASN A 75 -3.39 12.43 -14.67
C ASN A 75 -2.39 13.42 -15.29
N LYS A 76 -2.22 14.61 -14.71
CA LYS A 76 -1.16 15.57 -15.13
C LYS A 76 0.24 14.97 -14.91
N VAL A 77 0.48 14.28 -13.80
CA VAL A 77 1.76 13.58 -13.56
C VAL A 77 2.04 12.54 -14.63
N LEU A 78 1.00 11.79 -15.08
CA LEU A 78 1.14 10.83 -16.17
C LEU A 78 1.47 11.52 -17.51
N GLU A 79 0.83 12.66 -17.80
CA GLU A 79 1.06 13.44 -19.03
C GLU A 79 2.46 14.05 -19.04
N GLU A 80 2.90 14.63 -17.95
CA GLU A 80 4.25 15.18 -17.80
C GLU A 80 5.32 14.09 -17.87
N GLY A 81 5.05 12.96 -17.21
CA GLY A 81 5.85 11.75 -17.28
C GLY A 81 7.21 11.82 -16.59
N GLU A 82 7.54 12.90 -15.87
CA GLU A 82 8.88 13.14 -15.32
C GLU A 82 9.08 12.62 -13.89
N MET A 83 8.00 12.33 -13.15
CA MET A 83 8.09 11.81 -11.79
C MET A 83 8.79 10.45 -11.78
N VAL A 84 9.79 10.30 -10.91
CA VAL A 84 10.48 9.01 -10.68
C VAL A 84 9.73 8.25 -9.60
N LEU A 85 9.33 7.01 -9.90
CA LEU A 85 8.72 6.13 -8.91
C LEU A 85 9.81 5.40 -8.12
N ASN A 86 9.73 5.47 -6.79
CA ASN A 86 10.68 4.82 -5.89
C ASN A 86 9.95 4.24 -4.67
N SER A 87 9.77 2.92 -4.65
CA SER A 87 9.06 2.21 -3.57
C SER A 87 9.81 2.20 -2.23
N VAL A 88 11.11 2.56 -2.20
CA VAL A 88 11.90 2.57 -0.96
C VAL A 88 11.37 3.62 0.01
N HIS A 89 11.06 4.83 -0.47
CA HIS A 89 10.60 5.91 0.40
C HIS A 89 9.25 5.62 1.06
N PRO A 90 8.19 5.19 0.35
CA PRO A 90 6.93 4.83 1.00
C PRO A 90 7.06 3.60 1.91
N ALA A 91 7.96 2.63 1.62
CA ALA A 91 8.21 1.52 2.53
C ALA A 91 8.82 2.00 3.85
N ILE A 92 9.80 2.91 3.80
CA ILE A 92 10.40 3.54 4.99
C ILE A 92 9.34 4.37 5.75
N ALA A 93 8.47 5.11 5.04
CA ALA A 93 7.42 5.89 5.68
C ALA A 93 6.42 4.99 6.42
N MET A 94 6.10 3.81 5.86
CA MET A 94 5.29 2.80 6.56
C MET A 94 5.99 2.28 7.82
N ASP A 95 7.30 2.06 7.81
CA ASP A 95 8.00 1.65 9.02
C ASP A 95 8.01 2.74 10.09
N VAL A 96 8.22 4.01 9.70
CA VAL A 96 8.19 5.12 10.64
C VAL A 96 6.80 5.31 11.25
N VAL A 97 5.73 5.25 10.43
CA VAL A 97 4.37 5.49 10.94
C VAL A 97 3.89 4.42 11.93
N LYS A 98 4.40 3.20 11.84
CA LYS A 98 4.13 2.12 12.81
C LYS A 98 4.49 2.50 14.25
N GLU A 99 5.39 3.48 14.44
CA GLU A 99 5.76 3.98 15.77
C GLU A 99 4.75 5.00 16.33
N PHE A 100 3.85 5.54 15.51
CA PHE A 100 2.95 6.64 15.85
C PHE A 100 1.48 6.24 15.93
N ILE A 101 1.05 5.26 15.14
CA ILE A 101 -0.35 4.86 15.07
C ILE A 101 -0.53 3.38 15.43
N PRO A 102 -1.70 3.00 15.96
CA PRO A 102 -1.98 1.59 16.27
C PRO A 102 -2.07 0.75 14.99
N ASN A 103 -1.77 -0.54 15.13
CA ASN A 103 -1.79 -1.51 14.04
C ASN A 103 -3.12 -1.50 13.25
N SER A 104 -4.25 -1.35 13.96
CA SER A 104 -5.59 -1.28 13.34
C SER A 104 -5.82 -0.09 12.40
N LYS A 105 -4.92 0.91 12.41
CA LYS A 105 -5.00 2.09 11.54
C LYS A 105 -4.00 2.05 10.37
N LEU A 106 -3.12 1.05 10.32
CA LEU A 106 -2.07 1.00 9.30
C LEU A 106 -2.63 0.80 7.89
N LEU A 107 -3.71 0.02 7.73
CA LEU A 107 -4.33 -0.19 6.43
C LEU A 107 -5.00 1.10 5.90
N ASP A 108 -5.71 1.82 6.78
CA ASP A 108 -6.27 3.12 6.44
C ASP A 108 -5.18 4.11 6.01
N TYR A 109 -4.06 4.13 6.76
CA TYR A 109 -2.92 5.00 6.45
C TYR A 109 -2.28 4.64 5.11
N ALA A 110 -2.10 3.35 4.82
CA ALA A 110 -1.58 2.87 3.55
C ALA A 110 -2.46 3.32 2.37
N TYR A 111 -3.78 3.19 2.51
CA TYR A 111 -4.74 3.65 1.51
C TYR A 111 -4.71 5.17 1.33
N ASP A 112 -4.64 5.95 2.41
CA ASP A 112 -4.52 7.41 2.32
C ASP A 112 -3.19 7.85 1.69
N MET A 113 -2.09 7.15 1.98
CA MET A 113 -0.80 7.38 1.31
C MET A 113 -0.93 7.17 -0.21
N GLN A 114 -1.59 6.11 -0.65
CA GLN A 114 -1.83 5.87 -2.07
C GLN A 114 -2.70 6.97 -2.69
N ARG A 115 -3.70 7.48 -1.96
CA ARG A 115 -4.53 8.60 -2.42
C ARG A 115 -3.73 9.88 -2.64
N LYS A 116 -2.67 10.13 -1.85
CA LYS A 116 -1.74 11.25 -2.09
C LYS A 116 -1.10 11.17 -3.47
N PHE A 117 -0.77 9.97 -3.95
CA PHE A 117 -0.25 9.78 -5.29
C PHE A 117 -1.36 9.68 -6.34
N PHE A 118 -2.29 8.73 -6.23
CA PHE A 118 -3.27 8.42 -7.28
C PHE A 118 -4.41 9.44 -7.42
N VAL A 119 -4.63 10.31 -6.43
CA VAL A 119 -5.63 11.37 -6.50
C VAL A 119 -4.98 12.75 -6.60
N GLU A 120 -4.03 13.03 -5.71
CA GLU A 120 -3.43 14.36 -5.57
C GLU A 120 -2.13 14.54 -6.40
N GLY A 121 -1.65 13.49 -7.08
CA GLY A 121 -0.46 13.53 -7.92
C GLY A 121 0.85 13.82 -7.16
N LYS A 122 0.86 13.60 -5.83
CA LYS A 122 2.01 13.91 -5.00
C LYS A 122 3.07 12.82 -5.04
N SER A 123 4.32 13.23 -5.01
CA SER A 123 5.44 12.29 -4.93
C SER A 123 5.53 11.67 -3.53
N LEU A 124 5.57 10.33 -3.47
CA LEU A 124 5.84 9.61 -2.22
C LEU A 124 7.35 9.58 -1.86
N SER A 125 8.17 10.31 -2.61
CA SER A 125 9.56 10.61 -2.23
C SER A 125 9.70 11.97 -1.54
N ASP A 126 8.60 12.73 -1.42
CA ASP A 126 8.56 14.01 -0.72
C ASP A 126 7.99 13.83 0.70
N ILE A 127 8.76 14.25 1.69
CA ILE A 127 8.37 14.18 3.11
C ILE A 127 7.08 14.98 3.37
N THR A 128 6.89 16.12 2.70
CA THR A 128 5.70 16.97 2.88
C THR A 128 4.41 16.23 2.58
N THR A 129 4.43 15.28 1.65
CA THR A 129 3.27 14.42 1.33
C THR A 129 2.74 13.67 2.55
N TYR A 130 3.63 13.18 3.39
CA TYR A 130 3.27 12.43 4.60
C TYR A 130 2.83 13.34 5.76
N LEU A 131 3.40 14.56 5.85
CA LEU A 131 3.02 15.51 6.90
C LEU A 131 1.56 15.95 6.79
N GLU A 132 1.00 15.94 5.60
CA GLU A 132 -0.42 16.25 5.38
C GLU A 132 -1.37 15.18 5.93
N LEU A 133 -0.87 13.99 6.27
CA LEU A 133 -1.66 12.93 6.91
C LEU A 133 -1.62 13.02 8.43
N CYS A 134 -0.70 13.79 9.01
CA CYS A 134 -0.47 13.83 10.45
C CYS A 134 -1.72 14.22 11.24
N ASP A 135 -2.45 15.26 10.82
CA ASP A 135 -3.65 15.71 11.52
C ASP A 135 -4.74 14.64 11.57
N LYS A 136 -4.95 13.92 10.46
CA LYS A 136 -5.96 12.85 10.37
C LYS A 136 -5.68 11.70 11.36
N TYR A 137 -4.40 11.42 11.60
CA TYR A 137 -3.95 10.30 12.43
C TYR A 137 -3.46 10.72 13.81
N GLU A 138 -3.66 11.99 14.20
CA GLU A 138 -3.25 12.56 15.49
C GLU A 138 -1.74 12.37 15.77
N ILE A 139 -0.91 12.48 14.71
CA ILE A 139 0.54 12.34 14.76
C ILE A 139 1.16 13.71 15.03
N ASP A 140 2.12 13.80 15.98
CA ASP A 140 2.96 15.00 16.09
C ASP A 140 3.81 15.17 14.83
N SER A 141 3.47 16.19 14.04
CA SER A 141 4.09 16.41 12.73
C SER A 141 5.58 16.75 12.84
N SER A 142 6.02 17.37 13.94
CA SER A 142 7.43 17.76 14.13
C SER A 142 8.30 16.54 14.45
N ASP A 143 7.85 15.66 15.33
CA ASP A 143 8.57 14.42 15.66
C ASP A 143 8.57 13.47 14.46
N PHE A 144 7.43 13.33 13.80
CA PHE A 144 7.30 12.52 12.59
C PHE A 144 8.20 13.02 11.46
N ALA A 145 8.22 14.33 11.17
CA ALA A 145 9.10 14.94 10.17
C ALA A 145 10.57 14.68 10.47
N LEU A 146 10.98 14.80 11.74
CA LEU A 146 12.36 14.55 12.16
C LEU A 146 12.75 13.09 11.90
N LYS A 147 11.94 12.14 12.37
CA LYS A 147 12.19 10.69 12.19
C LYS A 147 12.22 10.32 10.73
N LEU A 148 11.23 10.78 9.95
CA LEU A 148 11.16 10.47 8.52
C LEU A 148 12.33 11.07 7.73
N THR A 149 12.77 12.29 8.06
CA THR A 149 13.95 12.93 7.45
C THR A 149 15.22 12.11 7.72
N ILE A 150 15.41 11.66 8.97
CA ILE A 150 16.57 10.83 9.33
C ILE A 150 16.49 9.48 8.59
N ALA A 151 15.33 8.85 8.54
CA ALA A 151 15.13 7.56 7.88
C ALA A 151 15.37 7.66 6.36
N PHE A 152 14.85 8.68 5.68
CA PHE A 152 15.09 8.89 4.24
C PHE A 152 16.56 9.17 3.94
N LYS A 153 17.24 9.96 4.77
CA LYS A 153 18.68 10.25 4.60
C LYS A 153 19.55 9.01 4.71
N ASN A 154 19.13 8.04 5.54
CA ASN A 154 19.85 6.79 5.78
C ASN A 154 19.24 5.60 5.02
N ALA A 155 18.39 5.87 4.02
CA ALA A 155 17.69 4.85 3.27
C ALA A 155 18.64 3.82 2.66
N ASN A 156 18.39 2.54 2.96
CA ASN A 156 18.99 1.46 2.19
C ASN A 156 18.25 1.37 0.84
N PRO A 157 18.96 1.30 -0.29
CA PRO A 157 18.32 1.15 -1.61
C PRO A 157 17.49 -0.13 -1.76
N ILE A 158 17.68 -1.11 -0.87
CA ILE A 158 16.88 -2.33 -0.79
C ILE A 158 16.26 -2.41 0.60
N HIS A 159 14.95 -2.21 0.67
CA HIS A 159 14.20 -2.32 1.92
C HIS A 159 14.11 -3.80 2.38
N GLN A 160 14.11 -4.03 3.70
CA GLN A 160 14.04 -5.39 4.26
C GLN A 160 12.77 -6.15 3.83
N ASP A 161 11.64 -5.47 3.72
CA ASP A 161 10.38 -6.06 3.26
C ASP A 161 10.48 -6.59 1.82
N PHE A 162 11.24 -5.92 0.94
CA PHE A 162 11.43 -6.39 -0.44
C PHE A 162 12.15 -7.74 -0.47
N ILE A 163 13.19 -7.88 0.37
CA ILE A 163 13.91 -9.16 0.52
C ILE A 163 12.98 -10.24 1.08
N ARG A 164 12.18 -9.88 2.10
CA ARG A 164 11.21 -10.79 2.72
C ARG A 164 10.17 -11.26 1.71
N THR A 165 9.61 -10.36 0.93
CA THR A 165 8.62 -10.64 -0.11
C THR A 165 9.16 -11.60 -1.16
N LEU A 166 10.38 -11.35 -1.65
CA LEU A 166 11.07 -12.23 -2.59
C LEU A 166 11.32 -13.63 -2.00
N ASN A 167 11.77 -13.70 -0.75
CA ASN A 167 12.05 -14.98 -0.08
C ASN A 167 10.78 -15.82 0.17
N LEU A 168 9.62 -15.16 0.30
CA LEU A 168 8.31 -15.81 0.42
C LEU A 168 7.69 -16.19 -0.93
N GLY A 169 8.34 -15.84 -2.04
CA GLY A 169 7.86 -16.15 -3.38
C GLY A 169 6.61 -15.35 -3.78
N ILE A 170 6.41 -14.16 -3.20
CA ILE A 170 5.30 -13.26 -3.56
C ILE A 170 5.70 -12.48 -4.81
N GLU A 171 5.01 -12.74 -5.92
CA GLU A 171 5.32 -12.17 -7.24
C GLU A 171 4.27 -11.14 -7.71
N THR A 172 3.12 -11.07 -7.04
CA THR A 172 2.01 -10.21 -7.46
C THR A 172 1.47 -9.37 -6.31
N TYR A 173 1.01 -8.16 -6.63
CA TYR A 173 0.41 -7.24 -5.68
C TYR A 173 -0.95 -6.75 -6.19
N PRO A 174 -1.96 -6.58 -5.31
CA PRO A 174 -1.93 -6.95 -3.88
C PRO A 174 -2.00 -8.48 -3.67
N THR A 175 -1.38 -8.96 -2.60
CA THR A 175 -1.57 -10.32 -2.09
C THR A 175 -1.96 -10.20 -0.61
N ALA A 176 -3.11 -10.74 -0.22
CA ALA A 176 -3.58 -10.80 1.16
C ALA A 176 -3.70 -12.26 1.59
N VAL A 177 -3.04 -12.60 2.69
CA VAL A 177 -2.96 -13.96 3.23
C VAL A 177 -3.44 -13.94 4.67
N LEU A 178 -4.33 -14.87 5.05
CA LEU A 178 -4.69 -15.13 6.44
C LEU A 178 -3.84 -16.27 6.98
N GLU A 179 -3.02 -15.97 7.99
CA GLU A 179 -2.34 -16.96 8.80
C GLU A 179 -3.25 -17.41 9.94
N LYS A 180 -3.52 -18.71 10.01
CA LYS A 180 -4.31 -19.35 11.08
C LYS A 180 -3.69 -20.68 11.44
N ASP A 181 -3.37 -20.88 12.71
CA ASP A 181 -2.83 -22.12 13.26
C ASP A 181 -1.57 -22.65 12.54
N GLY A 182 -0.76 -21.72 11.99
CA GLY A 182 0.47 -22.01 11.24
C GLY A 182 0.26 -22.37 9.76
N GLU A 183 -0.98 -22.31 9.27
CA GLU A 183 -1.33 -22.46 7.88
C GLU A 183 -1.61 -21.10 7.23
N PHE A 184 -1.40 -20.99 5.91
CA PHE A 184 -1.55 -19.77 5.14
C PHE A 184 -2.63 -19.94 4.07
N PHE A 185 -3.60 -19.03 4.06
CA PHE A 185 -4.75 -19.08 3.17
C PHE A 185 -4.84 -17.80 2.34
N ASP A 186 -5.11 -17.92 1.05
CA ASP A 186 -5.41 -16.75 0.21
C ASP A 186 -6.72 -16.12 0.68
N LEU A 187 -6.60 -14.89 1.21
CA LEU A 187 -7.74 -14.11 1.68
C LEU A 187 -8.32 -13.24 0.55
N ARG A 188 -7.49 -12.82 -0.39
CA ARG A 188 -7.92 -11.95 -1.49
C ARG A 188 -8.78 -12.68 -2.51
N GLY A 189 -8.31 -13.81 -3.03
CA GLY A 189 -8.96 -14.49 -4.14
C GLY A 189 -9.18 -13.58 -5.34
N TYR A 190 -10.41 -13.58 -5.86
CA TYR A 190 -10.88 -12.71 -6.94
C TYR A 190 -11.83 -11.61 -6.44
N ALA A 191 -11.68 -11.18 -5.17
CA ALA A 191 -12.56 -10.20 -4.54
C ALA A 191 -12.56 -8.86 -5.29
N THR A 192 -13.77 -8.36 -5.57
CA THR A 192 -14.04 -7.04 -6.16
C THR A 192 -14.91 -6.18 -5.26
N GLU A 193 -15.51 -6.78 -4.23
CA GLU A 193 -16.33 -6.13 -3.20
C GLU A 193 -15.89 -6.60 -1.80
N PRO A 194 -16.16 -5.84 -0.73
CA PRO A 194 -15.82 -6.22 0.63
C PRO A 194 -16.43 -7.56 1.06
N GLU A 195 -17.64 -7.85 0.57
CA GLU A 195 -18.41 -9.07 0.86
C GLU A 195 -17.71 -10.33 0.32
N ASP A 196 -16.97 -10.22 -0.79
CA ASP A 196 -16.19 -11.34 -1.33
C ASP A 196 -15.07 -11.73 -0.36
N ILE A 197 -14.40 -10.74 0.23
CA ILE A 197 -13.34 -10.97 1.24
C ILE A 197 -13.95 -11.58 2.51
N GLU A 198 -15.12 -11.09 2.92
CA GLU A 198 -15.87 -11.63 4.06
C GLU A 198 -16.23 -13.10 3.86
N ILE A 199 -16.65 -13.49 2.66
CA ILE A 199 -16.92 -14.89 2.31
C ILE A 199 -15.65 -15.73 2.45
N HIS A 200 -14.52 -15.29 1.90
CA HIS A 200 -13.25 -16.02 2.02
C HIS A 200 -12.81 -16.15 3.47
N PHE A 201 -12.85 -15.06 4.22
CA PHE A 201 -12.52 -15.04 5.65
C PHE A 201 -13.38 -16.04 6.46
N ASN A 202 -14.68 -16.02 6.23
CA ASN A 202 -15.61 -16.95 6.88
C ASN A 202 -15.37 -18.41 6.48
N LEU A 203 -15.05 -18.69 5.23
CA LEU A 203 -14.71 -20.05 4.77
C LEU A 203 -13.42 -20.57 5.44
N ILE A 204 -12.40 -19.72 5.60
CA ILE A 204 -11.14 -20.08 6.25
C ILE A 204 -11.36 -20.26 7.76
N THR A 205 -12.07 -19.34 8.41
CA THR A 205 -12.23 -19.33 9.87
C THR A 205 -13.17 -20.42 10.38
N LYS A 206 -14.14 -20.87 9.56
CA LYS A 206 -15.11 -21.93 9.91
C LYS A 206 -14.64 -23.35 9.56
N ARG A 207 -13.50 -23.51 8.88
CA ARG A 207 -12.97 -24.83 8.49
C ARG A 207 -12.42 -25.66 9.64
N PHE A 208 -12.31 -25.08 10.84
CA PHE A 208 -11.80 -25.77 12.06
C PHE A 208 -12.57 -25.35 13.30
#